data_af9bf68f5ca676b7ef8cee787f146cb2
#
_entry.id   af9bf68f5ca676b7ef8cee787f146cb2
#
_cell.length_a   1.000
_cell.length_b   1.000
_cell.length_c   1.000
_cell.angle_alpha   90.00
_cell.angle_beta   90.00
_cell.angle_gamma   90.00
#
_symmetry.space_group_name_H-M   'P 1'
#
loop_
_entity.id
_entity.type
_entity.pdbx_description
1 polymer ?
#
loop_
_entity_poly.entity_id
_entity_poly.type
_entity_poly.pdbx_seq_one_letter_code
_entity_poly.pdbx_strand_id
1 'polypeptide(L)'
;LDLENTEEVQKSITQLLEDGAIHILINNASGPPGGPLLNVELSEFEPAFKRHLHAAHTITRMLVPGMEESGIGRIVNIISTSVREPIDNIGLSNTLRGAMASWSKSLSRELPTCVTINNILPGFTDTSRLNSLAKSISEKTGKNIAEIQQNWMNQVPIDRLIDPQETALAATFLCLPSSGGIRGISLAVDGGRMRSI
;
A
#
# COMPACT_ATOMS: atom_id res chain seq x y z
N LEU A 1 -10.99 -12.17 -7.48
CA LEU A 1 -9.83 -11.92 -8.35
C LEU A 1 -8.54 -12.27 -7.60
N ASP A 2 -7.77 -13.20 -8.14
CA ASP A 2 -6.44 -13.52 -7.63
C ASP A 2 -5.40 -12.59 -8.28
N LEU A 3 -4.79 -11.73 -7.47
CA LEU A 3 -3.77 -10.77 -7.92
C LEU A 3 -2.42 -11.42 -8.27
N GLU A 4 -2.20 -12.68 -7.91
CA GLU A 4 -1.00 -13.44 -8.29
C GLU A 4 -1.11 -14.04 -9.71
N ASN A 5 -2.34 -14.13 -10.22
CA ASN A 5 -2.63 -14.59 -11.57
C ASN A 5 -2.76 -13.41 -12.55
N THR A 6 -1.68 -13.10 -13.27
CA THR A 6 -1.65 -11.97 -14.21
C THR A 6 -2.69 -12.07 -15.32
N GLU A 7 -2.98 -13.29 -15.82
CA GLU A 7 -3.98 -13.49 -16.89
C GLU A 7 -5.38 -13.20 -16.38
N GLU A 8 -5.70 -13.66 -15.15
CA GLU A 8 -6.98 -13.36 -14.51
C GLU A 8 -7.15 -11.88 -14.25
N VAL A 9 -6.09 -11.19 -13.78
CA VAL A 9 -6.06 -9.73 -13.60
C VAL A 9 -6.36 -9.03 -14.92
N GLN A 10 -5.66 -9.38 -16.00
CA GLN A 10 -5.86 -8.76 -17.31
C GLN A 10 -7.27 -8.98 -17.83
N LYS A 11 -7.79 -10.22 -17.75
CA LYS A 11 -9.15 -10.54 -18.18
C LYS A 11 -10.19 -9.73 -17.42
N SER A 12 -10.07 -9.66 -16.09
CA SER A 12 -11.02 -8.92 -15.26
C SER A 12 -10.99 -7.41 -15.54
N ILE A 13 -9.81 -6.84 -15.71
CA ILE A 13 -9.70 -5.41 -16.04
C ILE A 13 -10.24 -5.13 -17.46
N THR A 14 -9.96 -6.00 -18.45
CA THR A 14 -10.52 -5.86 -19.79
C THR A 14 -12.04 -5.84 -19.74
N GLN A 15 -12.65 -6.75 -18.99
CA GLN A 15 -14.11 -6.79 -18.82
C GLN A 15 -14.68 -5.52 -18.16
N LEU A 16 -14.00 -5.00 -17.13
CA LEU A 16 -14.42 -3.74 -16.49
C LEU A 16 -14.33 -2.53 -17.44
N LEU A 17 -13.36 -2.53 -18.36
CA LEU A 17 -13.18 -1.46 -19.33
C LEU A 17 -14.24 -1.46 -20.45
N GLU A 18 -15.01 -2.54 -20.62
CA GLU A 18 -16.16 -2.57 -21.51
C GLU A 18 -17.26 -1.59 -21.08
N ASP A 19 -17.38 -1.32 -19.78
CA ASP A 19 -18.32 -0.36 -19.20
C ASP A 19 -17.84 1.11 -19.26
N GLY A 20 -16.59 1.34 -19.69
CA GLY A 20 -16.00 2.67 -19.84
C GLY A 20 -14.69 2.87 -19.09
N ALA A 21 -14.16 4.09 -19.15
CA ALA A 21 -12.88 4.43 -18.54
C ALA A 21 -12.95 4.44 -17.00
N ILE A 22 -11.92 3.87 -16.35
CA ILE A 22 -11.74 3.92 -14.89
C ILE A 22 -10.76 5.06 -14.57
N HIS A 23 -11.21 6.05 -13.79
CA HIS A 23 -10.45 7.26 -13.51
C HIS A 23 -9.68 7.21 -12.19
N ILE A 24 -10.07 6.33 -11.27
CA ILE A 24 -9.45 6.19 -9.94
C ILE A 24 -9.05 4.74 -9.71
N LEU A 25 -7.77 4.53 -9.40
CA LEU A 25 -7.22 3.24 -9.00
C LEU A 25 -6.66 3.32 -7.58
N ILE A 26 -7.15 2.48 -6.68
CA ILE A 26 -6.58 2.31 -5.34
C ILE A 26 -5.98 0.91 -5.23
N ASN A 27 -4.66 0.83 -5.21
CA ASN A 27 -3.92 -0.41 -4.97
C ASN A 27 -3.84 -0.66 -3.46
N ASN A 28 -4.60 -1.62 -2.96
CA ASN A 28 -4.65 -1.99 -1.54
C ASN A 28 -4.71 -3.53 -1.38
N ALA A 29 -3.58 -4.18 -1.54
CA ALA A 29 -3.45 -5.63 -1.39
C ALA A 29 -2.91 -6.03 -0.01
N SER A 30 -3.27 -7.22 0.46
CA SER A 30 -2.81 -7.77 1.74
C SER A 30 -1.31 -8.08 1.70
N GLY A 31 -0.57 -7.70 2.75
CA GLY A 31 0.88 -7.95 2.85
C GLY A 31 1.24 -9.42 3.04
N PRO A 32 2.50 -9.79 2.77
CA PRO A 32 3.03 -11.13 3.01
C PRO A 32 3.07 -11.46 4.51
N PRO A 33 3.28 -12.73 4.89
CA PRO A 33 3.52 -13.13 6.27
C PRO A 33 4.66 -12.35 6.92
N GLY A 34 4.59 -12.18 8.25
CA GLY A 34 5.66 -11.56 9.03
C GLY A 34 6.79 -12.54 9.34
N GLY A 35 8.00 -12.02 9.45
CA GLY A 35 9.20 -12.76 9.84
C GLY A 35 10.48 -11.95 9.58
N PRO A 36 11.62 -12.38 10.18
CA PRO A 36 12.94 -11.85 9.87
C PRO A 36 13.29 -12.11 8.40
N LEU A 37 13.85 -11.10 7.71
CA LEU A 37 14.15 -11.21 6.27
C LEU A 37 15.11 -12.36 5.93
N LEU A 38 16.07 -12.63 6.80
CA LEU A 38 17.04 -13.72 6.59
C LEU A 38 16.42 -15.12 6.61
N ASN A 39 15.20 -15.25 7.16
CA ASN A 39 14.49 -16.53 7.22
C ASN A 39 13.45 -16.68 6.11
N VAL A 40 13.35 -15.69 5.20
CA VAL A 40 12.41 -15.73 4.08
C VAL A 40 13.02 -16.50 2.92
N GLU A 41 12.35 -17.56 2.51
CA GLU A 41 12.78 -18.36 1.36
C GLU A 41 12.55 -17.58 0.04
N LEU A 42 13.39 -17.82 -0.95
CA LEU A 42 13.29 -17.12 -2.23
C LEU A 42 11.92 -17.33 -2.91
N SER A 43 11.32 -18.50 -2.71
CA SER A 43 9.98 -18.85 -3.20
C SER A 43 8.85 -17.98 -2.64
N GLU A 44 9.06 -17.30 -1.50
CA GLU A 44 8.07 -16.41 -0.89
C GLU A 44 8.08 -15.00 -1.51
N PHE A 45 9.18 -14.61 -2.16
CA PHE A 45 9.29 -13.31 -2.82
C PHE A 45 8.38 -13.21 -4.04
N GLU A 46 8.38 -14.22 -4.90
CA GLU A 46 7.65 -14.17 -6.17
C GLU A 46 6.13 -13.94 -5.97
N PRO A 47 5.40 -14.72 -5.13
CA PRO A 47 3.98 -14.47 -4.88
C PRO A 47 3.72 -13.08 -4.29
N ALA A 48 4.59 -12.60 -3.38
CA ALA A 48 4.46 -11.29 -2.79
C ALA A 48 4.60 -10.17 -3.83
N PHE A 49 5.59 -10.26 -4.71
CA PHE A 49 5.81 -9.29 -5.79
C PHE A 49 4.71 -9.36 -6.85
N LYS A 50 4.21 -10.55 -7.22
CA LYS A 50 3.08 -10.72 -8.13
C LYS A 50 1.83 -10.02 -7.61
N ARG A 51 1.44 -10.30 -6.36
CA ARG A 51 0.24 -9.74 -5.74
C ARG A 51 0.25 -8.22 -5.64
N HIS A 52 1.41 -7.62 -5.45
CA HIS A 52 1.52 -6.17 -5.25
C HIS A 52 2.05 -5.45 -6.49
N LEU A 53 3.34 -5.63 -6.79
CA LEU A 53 4.01 -4.81 -7.80
C LEU A 53 3.57 -5.18 -9.22
N HIS A 54 3.54 -6.47 -9.56
CA HIS A 54 3.17 -6.88 -10.91
C HIS A 54 1.68 -6.60 -11.18
N ALA A 55 0.80 -6.90 -10.23
CA ALA A 55 -0.63 -6.59 -10.35
C ALA A 55 -0.86 -5.07 -10.51
N ALA A 56 -0.29 -4.25 -9.62
CA ALA A 56 -0.41 -2.80 -9.70
C ALA A 56 0.12 -2.25 -11.02
N HIS A 57 1.26 -2.74 -11.50
CA HIS A 57 1.84 -2.32 -12.78
C HIS A 57 0.95 -2.73 -13.97
N THR A 58 0.47 -3.97 -13.98
CA THR A 58 -0.42 -4.49 -15.04
C THR A 58 -1.71 -3.67 -15.10
N ILE A 59 -2.39 -3.48 -13.97
CA ILE A 59 -3.63 -2.71 -13.90
C ILE A 59 -3.39 -1.25 -14.33
N THR A 60 -2.34 -0.61 -13.82
CA THR A 60 -2.01 0.77 -14.18
C THR A 60 -1.83 0.94 -15.68
N ARG A 61 -1.06 0.06 -16.33
CA ARG A 61 -0.84 0.09 -17.78
C ARG A 61 -2.14 -0.04 -18.59
N MET A 62 -3.10 -0.81 -18.10
CA MET A 62 -4.39 -0.99 -18.76
C MET A 62 -5.31 0.20 -18.59
N LEU A 63 -5.25 0.91 -17.45
CA LEU A 63 -6.15 2.02 -17.14
C LEU A 63 -5.66 3.38 -17.66
N VAL A 64 -4.34 3.59 -17.72
CA VAL A 64 -3.75 4.91 -18.08
C VAL A 64 -4.24 5.46 -19.43
N PRO A 65 -4.39 4.67 -20.52
CA PRO A 65 -4.90 5.21 -21.77
C PRO A 65 -6.29 5.86 -21.64
N GLY A 66 -7.23 5.21 -20.94
CA GLY A 66 -8.56 5.76 -20.71
C GLY A 66 -8.57 6.96 -19.75
N MET A 67 -7.65 6.99 -18.77
CA MET A 67 -7.44 8.14 -17.90
C MET A 67 -6.92 9.35 -18.69
N GLU A 68 -5.99 9.13 -19.63
CA GLU A 68 -5.44 10.17 -20.49
C GLU A 68 -6.50 10.75 -21.43
N GLU A 69 -7.26 9.90 -22.10
CA GLU A 69 -8.35 10.31 -22.98
C GLU A 69 -9.42 11.12 -22.25
N SER A 70 -9.73 10.71 -21.01
CA SER A 70 -10.69 11.41 -20.14
C SER A 70 -10.14 12.71 -19.53
N GLY A 71 -8.85 12.99 -19.66
CA GLY A 71 -8.21 14.17 -19.09
C GLY A 71 -8.05 14.13 -17.55
N ILE A 72 -8.30 13.00 -16.89
CA ILE A 72 -8.14 12.82 -15.45
C ILE A 72 -7.82 11.38 -15.08
N GLY A 73 -6.80 11.19 -14.23
CA GLY A 73 -6.48 9.91 -13.61
C GLY A 73 -5.87 10.08 -12.21
N ARG A 74 -6.28 9.22 -11.29
CA ARG A 74 -5.77 9.22 -9.91
C ARG A 74 -5.40 7.81 -9.49
N ILE A 75 -4.13 7.60 -9.15
CA ILE A 75 -3.62 6.32 -8.69
C ILE A 75 -3.11 6.50 -7.27
N VAL A 76 -3.62 5.73 -6.33
CA VAL A 76 -3.20 5.76 -4.93
C VAL A 76 -2.79 4.36 -4.49
N ASN A 77 -1.58 4.23 -3.96
CA ASN A 77 -1.08 2.98 -3.40
C ASN A 77 -1.12 3.05 -1.87
N ILE A 78 -1.80 2.11 -1.24
CA ILE A 78 -1.77 1.95 0.22
C ILE A 78 -0.58 1.04 0.56
N ILE A 79 0.51 1.64 1.02
CA ILE A 79 1.74 0.89 1.30
C ILE A 79 2.06 0.83 2.80
N SER A 80 3.04 1.53 3.33
CA SER A 80 3.40 1.46 4.76
C SER A 80 4.41 2.54 5.13
N THR A 81 4.41 2.97 6.39
CA THR A 81 5.51 3.74 6.99
C THR A 81 6.86 3.01 6.93
N SER A 82 6.84 1.69 6.78
CA SER A 82 8.07 0.87 6.64
C SER A 82 8.92 1.19 5.41
N VAL A 83 8.38 1.95 4.45
CA VAL A 83 9.12 2.50 3.31
C VAL A 83 10.21 3.47 3.74
N ARG A 84 9.99 4.21 4.82
CA ARG A 84 10.96 5.18 5.37
C ARG A 84 11.69 4.64 6.59
N GLU A 85 10.97 3.95 7.47
CA GLU A 85 11.51 3.38 8.72
C GLU A 85 11.15 1.90 8.79
N PRO A 86 12.08 0.99 8.46
CA PRO A 86 11.84 -0.45 8.49
C PRO A 86 11.25 -0.90 9.83
N ILE A 87 10.25 -1.76 9.77
CA ILE A 87 9.60 -2.34 10.95
C ILE A 87 10.17 -3.74 11.15
N ASP A 88 10.55 -4.06 12.39
CA ASP A 88 11.11 -5.36 12.76
C ASP A 88 10.13 -6.51 12.46
N ASN A 89 10.69 -7.65 12.09
CA ASN A 89 9.95 -8.89 11.84
C ASN A 89 8.88 -8.84 10.72
N ILE A 90 9.01 -7.92 9.78
CA ILE A 90 8.24 -7.90 8.53
C ILE A 90 9.13 -7.62 7.31
N GLY A 91 10.31 -8.26 7.27
CA GLY A 91 11.36 -7.94 6.31
C GLY A 91 10.95 -8.00 4.85
N LEU A 92 10.24 -9.06 4.42
CA LEU A 92 9.72 -9.18 3.05
C LEU A 92 8.73 -8.04 2.72
N SER A 93 7.85 -7.69 3.67
CA SER A 93 6.92 -6.58 3.50
C SER A 93 7.65 -5.24 3.36
N ASN A 94 8.68 -4.98 4.18
CA ASN A 94 9.50 -3.76 4.08
C ASN A 94 10.13 -3.64 2.69
N THR A 95 10.72 -4.72 2.18
CA THR A 95 11.35 -4.80 0.86
C THR A 95 10.34 -4.52 -0.25
N LEU A 96 9.21 -5.21 -0.22
CA LEU A 96 8.15 -5.08 -1.21
C LEU A 96 7.54 -3.66 -1.23
N ARG A 97 7.26 -3.09 -0.05
CA ARG A 97 6.68 -1.74 0.06
C ARG A 97 7.68 -0.67 -0.40
N GLY A 98 8.97 -0.88 -0.15
CA GLY A 98 10.05 -0.05 -0.71
C GLY A 98 10.09 -0.10 -2.23
N ALA A 99 9.97 -1.29 -2.82
CA ALA A 99 9.88 -1.45 -4.27
C ALA A 99 8.66 -0.74 -4.86
N MET A 100 7.49 -0.85 -4.22
CA MET A 100 6.26 -0.13 -4.62
C MET A 100 6.44 1.39 -4.58
N ALA A 101 7.09 1.92 -3.56
CA ALA A 101 7.33 3.36 -3.45
C ALA A 101 8.27 3.87 -4.55
N SER A 102 9.34 3.13 -4.85
CA SER A 102 10.29 3.45 -5.91
C SER A 102 9.62 3.38 -7.29
N TRP A 103 8.86 2.32 -7.57
CA TRP A 103 8.07 2.17 -8.78
C TRP A 103 7.08 3.33 -8.97
N SER A 104 6.33 3.67 -7.92
CA SER A 104 5.39 4.79 -7.94
C SER A 104 6.09 6.12 -8.25
N LYS A 105 7.26 6.35 -7.65
CA LYS A 105 8.04 7.57 -7.90
C LYS A 105 8.54 7.65 -9.33
N SER A 106 9.02 6.55 -9.90
CA SER A 106 9.44 6.49 -11.30
C SER A 106 8.26 6.80 -12.23
N LEU A 107 7.13 6.10 -12.07
CA LEU A 107 5.93 6.35 -12.86
C LEU A 107 5.41 7.77 -12.74
N SER A 108 5.54 8.41 -11.59
CA SER A 108 5.11 9.78 -11.42
C SER A 108 5.80 10.77 -12.38
N ARG A 109 6.93 10.38 -12.95
CA ARG A 109 7.68 11.18 -13.94
C ARG A 109 7.30 10.88 -15.39
N GLU A 110 6.66 9.74 -15.64
CA GLU A 110 6.40 9.18 -16.96
C GLU A 110 4.92 9.24 -17.35
N LEU A 111 4.01 9.24 -16.37
CA LEU A 111 2.56 9.29 -16.60
C LEU A 111 2.13 10.57 -17.35
N PRO A 112 1.02 10.54 -18.11
CA PRO A 112 0.41 11.72 -18.71
C PRO A 112 0.18 12.86 -17.70
N THR A 113 0.17 14.09 -18.17
CA THR A 113 0.08 15.29 -17.29
C THR A 113 -1.19 15.33 -16.44
N CYS A 114 -2.28 14.75 -16.92
CA CYS A 114 -3.58 14.67 -16.24
C CYS A 114 -3.68 13.51 -15.22
N VAL A 115 -2.68 12.59 -15.18
CA VAL A 115 -2.68 11.42 -14.30
C VAL A 115 -1.70 11.59 -13.16
N THR A 116 -2.15 11.45 -11.91
CA THR A 116 -1.27 11.45 -10.74
C THR A 116 -1.16 10.08 -10.11
N ILE A 117 -0.01 9.76 -9.53
CA ILE A 117 0.23 8.59 -8.70
C ILE A 117 0.87 9.00 -7.39
N ASN A 118 0.30 8.55 -6.27
CA ASN A 118 0.76 8.88 -4.92
C ASN A 118 0.67 7.66 -4.01
N ASN A 119 1.39 7.69 -2.90
CA ASN A 119 1.35 6.64 -1.87
C ASN A 119 0.80 7.18 -0.56
N ILE A 120 -0.01 6.38 0.12
CA ILE A 120 -0.32 6.55 1.54
C ILE A 120 0.57 5.59 2.33
N LEU A 121 1.13 6.09 3.41
CA LEU A 121 1.94 5.32 4.37
C LEU A 121 1.17 5.18 5.69
N PRO A 122 0.28 4.18 5.83
CA PRO A 122 -0.38 3.93 7.10
C PRO A 122 0.63 3.55 8.18
N GLY A 123 0.41 4.05 9.41
CA GLY A 123 1.04 3.57 10.61
C GLY A 123 0.33 2.34 11.19
N PHE A 124 0.37 2.19 12.53
CA PHE A 124 -0.40 1.15 13.22
C PHE A 124 -1.89 1.48 13.16
N THR A 125 -2.58 0.82 12.22
CA THR A 125 -4.01 1.06 11.93
C THR A 125 -4.84 -0.06 12.53
N ASP A 126 -5.94 0.28 13.21
CA ASP A 126 -6.85 -0.68 13.84
C ASP A 126 -7.61 -1.50 12.79
N THR A 127 -7.06 -2.64 12.44
CA THR A 127 -7.57 -3.55 11.41
C THR A 127 -7.45 -5.00 11.86
N SER A 128 -8.22 -5.88 11.25
CA SER A 128 -8.10 -7.33 11.45
C SER A 128 -6.67 -7.83 11.15
N ARG A 129 -5.96 -7.21 10.22
CA ARG A 129 -4.56 -7.53 9.90
C ARG A 129 -3.63 -7.23 11.07
N LEU A 130 -3.76 -6.07 11.72
CA LEU A 130 -2.93 -5.71 12.87
C LEU A 130 -3.20 -6.66 14.05
N ASN A 131 -4.47 -7.02 14.28
CA ASN A 131 -4.87 -7.98 15.30
C ASN A 131 -4.30 -9.39 15.03
N SER A 132 -4.30 -9.83 13.76
CA SER A 132 -3.66 -11.10 13.37
C SER A 132 -2.16 -11.07 13.57
N LEU A 133 -1.51 -9.94 13.33
CA LEU A 133 -0.07 -9.76 13.59
C LEU A 133 0.23 -9.85 15.11
N ALA A 134 -0.59 -9.21 15.95
CA ALA A 134 -0.44 -9.30 17.40
C ALA A 134 -0.52 -10.75 17.89
N LYS A 135 -1.49 -11.53 17.38
CA LYS A 135 -1.62 -12.96 17.69
C LYS A 135 -0.38 -13.75 17.27
N SER A 136 0.10 -13.56 16.05
CA SER A 136 1.31 -14.25 15.56
C SER A 136 2.56 -13.90 16.37
N ILE A 137 2.71 -12.66 16.81
CA ILE A 137 3.81 -12.25 17.69
C ILE A 137 3.66 -12.92 19.08
N SER A 138 2.44 -12.92 19.64
CA SER A 138 2.14 -13.56 20.93
C SER A 138 2.49 -15.04 20.91
N GLU A 139 2.08 -15.77 19.88
CA GLU A 139 2.38 -17.19 19.70
C GLU A 139 3.89 -17.49 19.62
N LYS A 140 4.64 -16.63 18.93
CA LYS A 140 6.09 -16.78 18.74
C LYS A 140 6.92 -16.36 19.97
N THR A 141 6.45 -15.38 20.72
CA THR A 141 7.24 -14.75 21.80
C THR A 141 6.74 -15.05 23.21
N GLY A 142 5.52 -15.60 23.35
CA GLY A 142 4.85 -15.80 24.63
C GLY A 142 4.33 -14.51 25.30
N LYS A 143 4.46 -13.34 24.66
CA LYS A 143 3.97 -12.06 25.18
C LYS A 143 2.45 -11.96 25.10
N ASN A 144 1.84 -11.24 26.04
CA ASN A 144 0.41 -10.97 26.01
C ASN A 144 0.05 -10.03 24.84
N ILE A 145 -1.06 -10.31 24.16
CA ILE A 145 -1.55 -9.50 23.03
C ILE A 145 -1.74 -8.03 23.45
N ALA A 146 -2.32 -7.78 24.62
CA ALA A 146 -2.52 -6.42 25.13
C ALA A 146 -1.19 -5.69 25.36
N GLU A 147 -0.14 -6.37 25.81
CA GLU A 147 1.19 -5.81 25.95
C GLU A 147 1.80 -5.44 24.59
N ILE A 148 1.63 -6.29 23.58
CA ILE A 148 2.10 -6.03 22.22
C ILE A 148 1.39 -4.79 21.64
N GLN A 149 0.08 -4.70 21.78
CA GLN A 149 -0.72 -3.56 21.33
C GLN A 149 -0.33 -2.28 22.06
N GLN A 150 -0.13 -2.33 23.39
CA GLN A 150 0.32 -1.17 24.16
C GLN A 150 1.70 -0.70 23.70
N ASN A 151 2.62 -1.61 23.39
CA ASN A 151 3.93 -1.27 22.86
C ASN A 151 3.85 -0.57 21.48
N TRP A 152 2.85 -0.86 20.67
CA TRP A 152 2.60 -0.12 19.43
C TRP A 152 2.06 1.27 19.71
N MET A 153 1.08 1.42 20.60
CA MET A 153 0.50 2.71 20.97
C MET A 153 1.56 3.64 21.58
N ASN A 154 2.44 3.12 22.41
CA ASN A 154 3.54 3.90 23.03
C ASN A 154 4.51 4.52 22.00
N GLN A 155 4.49 4.04 20.75
CA GLN A 155 5.30 4.60 19.66
C GLN A 155 4.56 5.70 18.87
N VAL A 156 3.28 5.90 19.12
CA VAL A 156 2.41 6.80 18.35
C VAL A 156 2.08 8.03 19.20
N PRO A 157 2.57 9.23 18.84
CA PRO A 157 2.36 10.44 19.64
C PRO A 157 0.89 10.80 19.97
N ILE A 158 -0.06 10.41 19.13
CA ILE A 158 -1.49 10.61 19.41
C ILE A 158 -2.08 9.57 20.37
N ASP A 159 -1.25 8.65 20.92
CA ASP A 159 -1.59 7.65 21.94
C ASP A 159 -2.80 6.75 21.61
N ARG A 160 -2.98 6.44 20.34
CA ARG A 160 -3.97 5.48 19.85
C ARG A 160 -3.56 4.88 18.51
N LEU A 161 -4.21 3.79 18.12
CA LEU A 161 -4.15 3.29 16.76
C LEU A 161 -4.84 4.27 15.79
N ILE A 162 -4.42 4.24 14.53
CA ILE A 162 -5.07 5.01 13.46
C ILE A 162 -6.39 4.33 13.09
N ASP A 163 -7.45 5.11 12.99
CA ASP A 163 -8.71 4.63 12.44
C ASP A 163 -8.54 4.40 10.92
N PRO A 164 -8.97 3.25 10.36
CA PRO A 164 -8.97 3.02 8.92
C PRO A 164 -9.61 4.16 8.11
N GLN A 165 -10.61 4.86 8.66
CA GLN A 165 -11.24 6.01 8.03
C GLN A 165 -10.28 7.18 7.84
N GLU A 166 -9.30 7.40 8.71
CA GLU A 166 -8.30 8.45 8.55
C GLU A 166 -7.42 8.18 7.33
N THR A 167 -7.03 6.92 7.13
CA THR A 167 -6.31 6.48 5.93
C THR A 167 -7.17 6.64 4.67
N ALA A 168 -8.46 6.27 4.74
CA ALA A 168 -9.40 6.38 3.63
C ALA A 168 -9.65 7.84 3.24
N LEU A 169 -9.79 8.75 4.21
CA LEU A 169 -9.94 10.20 3.96
C LEU A 169 -8.72 10.78 3.25
N ALA A 170 -7.50 10.41 3.66
CA ALA A 170 -6.28 10.84 2.99
C ALA A 170 -6.20 10.32 1.54
N ALA A 171 -6.59 9.06 1.32
CA ALA A 171 -6.67 8.49 -0.03
C ALA A 171 -7.73 9.21 -0.88
N THR A 172 -8.91 9.47 -0.34
CA THR A 172 -9.98 10.22 -0.99
C THR A 172 -9.53 11.62 -1.39
N PHE A 173 -8.83 12.33 -0.49
CA PHE A 173 -8.27 13.65 -0.79
C PHE A 173 -7.34 13.61 -2.01
N LEU A 174 -6.46 12.60 -2.11
CA LEU A 174 -5.57 12.44 -3.26
C LEU A 174 -6.30 12.05 -4.56
N CYS A 175 -7.54 11.56 -4.47
CA CYS A 175 -8.37 11.22 -5.62
C CYS A 175 -9.18 12.41 -6.15
N LEU A 176 -9.29 13.51 -5.43
CA LEU A 176 -10.05 14.69 -5.87
C LEU A 176 -9.43 15.33 -7.12
N PRO A 177 -10.25 15.90 -8.02
CA PRO A 177 -9.73 16.68 -9.15
C PRO A 177 -8.81 17.83 -8.72
N SER A 178 -9.15 18.50 -7.61
CA SER A 178 -8.38 19.60 -7.01
C SER A 178 -6.99 19.22 -6.49
N SER A 179 -6.71 17.92 -6.31
CA SER A 179 -5.41 17.41 -5.86
C SER A 179 -4.43 17.15 -7.02
N GLY A 180 -4.73 17.60 -8.24
CA GLY A 180 -3.92 17.36 -9.45
C GLY A 180 -2.48 17.87 -9.38
N GLY A 181 -2.18 18.84 -8.52
CA GLY A 181 -0.82 19.32 -8.28
C GLY A 181 0.01 18.40 -7.35
N ILE A 182 -0.60 17.40 -6.72
CA ILE A 182 0.08 16.46 -5.81
C ILE A 182 0.43 15.20 -6.60
N ARG A 183 1.73 14.99 -6.85
CA ARG A 183 2.19 13.91 -7.72
C ARG A 183 3.51 13.32 -7.23
N GLY A 184 3.55 12.01 -7.06
CA GLY A 184 4.75 11.25 -6.67
C GLY A 184 5.17 11.46 -5.22
N ILE A 185 4.21 11.76 -4.32
CA ILE A 185 4.47 11.86 -2.88
C ILE A 185 4.16 10.54 -2.16
N SER A 186 4.72 10.43 -0.97
CA SER A 186 4.37 9.41 0.02
C SER A 186 3.89 10.11 1.28
N LEU A 187 2.57 10.13 1.47
CA LEU A 187 1.88 10.81 2.57
C LEU A 187 1.70 9.86 3.75
N ALA A 188 2.26 10.21 4.90
CA ALA A 188 2.09 9.45 6.13
C ALA A 188 0.72 9.72 6.77
N VAL A 189 0.09 8.65 7.26
CA VAL A 189 -1.09 8.66 8.14
C VAL A 189 -0.77 7.74 9.31
N ASP A 190 0.00 8.22 10.27
CA ASP A 190 0.66 7.39 11.28
C ASP A 190 0.62 7.96 12.71
N GLY A 191 -0.12 9.04 12.91
CA GLY A 191 -0.24 9.69 14.22
C GLY A 191 1.07 10.30 14.75
N GLY A 192 2.02 10.59 13.85
CA GLY A 192 3.33 11.14 14.21
C GLY A 192 4.36 10.07 14.61
N ARG A 193 4.11 8.80 14.31
CA ARG A 193 5.00 7.69 14.68
C ARG A 193 6.39 7.80 14.04
N MET A 194 6.47 8.13 12.76
CA MET A 194 7.75 8.31 12.10
C MET A 194 8.50 9.52 12.65
N ARG A 195 9.80 9.39 12.80
CA ARG A 195 10.72 10.45 13.24
C ARG A 195 11.43 11.12 12.05
N SER A 196 11.37 10.50 10.88
CA SER A 196 11.90 11.06 9.62
C SER A 196 10.94 12.09 9.03
N ILE A 197 11.48 13.14 8.43
CA ILE A 197 10.77 14.19 7.69
C ILE A 197 10.69 13.86 6.19
#